data_221a6706b6fbcc7e65512bff0eec4886
#
_entry.id   221a6706b6fbcc7e65512bff0eec4886
#
_cell.length_a   1.000
_cell.length_b   1.000
_cell.length_c   1.000
_cell.angle_alpha   90.00
_cell.angle_beta   90.00
_cell.angle_gamma   90.00
#
_symmetry.space_group_name_H-M   'P 1'
#
loop_
_entity.id
_entity.type
_entity.pdbx_description
1 polymer ?
#
loop_
_entity_poly.entity_id
_entity_poly.type
_entity_poly.pdbx_seq_one_letter_code
_entity_poly.pdbx_strand_id
1 'polypeptide(L)'
;IAALAIVVTALSAMLVYYNILKEQVFGDLKAYAHVIELLNIDDLAAGIEKDPYNPIDDDLRITLIGAEGEVLYESLLNKDEMDNHNERPEIIEAREKGEGEAIRYSATSGTHTFYYAERLQNGNVLRIGRDSVSVNRIMVNTLVIVLVIALCILFVCMGISHYLTKKLVEPIEKLATNIMLVDENNVYEEIRPFVNTIKEQHVNIINNAQLRQEFTANVSHELKTPLTAISGYAELIGNGMTGKEDTIRFS
;
A
#
# COMPACT_ATOMS: atom_id res chain seq x y z
N ILE A 1 8.83 -2.37 0.08
CA ILE A 1 8.14 -1.28 -0.65
C ILE A 1 6.63 -1.56 -0.71
N ALA A 2 6.18 -2.73 -1.24
CA ALA A 2 4.74 -3.05 -1.36
C ALA A 2 4.01 -3.02 -0.01
N ALA A 3 4.55 -3.63 1.05
CA ALA A 3 3.95 -3.59 2.38
C ALA A 3 3.82 -2.15 2.94
N LEU A 4 4.83 -1.31 2.73
CA LEU A 4 4.79 0.10 3.13
C LEU A 4 3.70 0.86 2.36
N ALA A 5 3.59 0.64 1.04
CA ALA A 5 2.57 1.26 0.22
C ALA A 5 1.16 0.86 0.67
N ILE A 6 0.92 -0.42 0.99
CA ILE A 6 -0.36 -0.91 1.51
C ILE A 6 -0.71 -0.23 2.84
N VAL A 7 0.24 -0.10 3.77
CA VAL A 7 0.02 0.56 5.06
C VAL A 7 -0.31 2.05 4.87
N VAL A 8 0.45 2.76 4.03
CA VAL A 8 0.23 4.18 3.76
C VAL A 8 -1.13 4.42 3.10
N THR A 9 -1.50 3.61 2.12
CA THR A 9 -2.82 3.73 1.45
C THR A 9 -3.96 3.38 2.39
N ALA A 10 -3.82 2.37 3.26
CA ALA A 10 -4.82 2.02 4.24
C ALA A 10 -5.03 3.13 5.28
N LEU A 11 -3.95 3.75 5.79
CA LEU A 11 -4.03 4.88 6.70
C LEU A 11 -4.66 6.11 6.04
N SER A 12 -4.29 6.42 4.80
CA SER A 12 -4.88 7.53 4.04
C SER A 12 -6.37 7.31 3.80
N ALA A 13 -6.77 6.10 3.40
CA ALA A 13 -8.16 5.73 3.20
C ALA A 13 -8.97 5.84 4.49
N MET A 14 -8.39 5.43 5.64
CA MET A 14 -9.03 5.53 6.94
C MET A 14 -9.28 6.99 7.36
N LEU A 15 -8.32 7.89 7.13
CA LEU A 15 -8.48 9.32 7.42
C LEU A 15 -9.57 9.95 6.55
N VAL A 16 -9.60 9.63 5.25
CA VAL A 16 -10.65 10.12 4.34
C VAL A 16 -12.02 9.58 4.77
N TYR A 17 -12.09 8.29 5.08
CA TYR A 17 -13.33 7.66 5.53
C TYR A 17 -13.87 8.28 6.84
N TYR A 18 -12.97 8.56 7.81
CA TYR A 18 -13.36 9.23 9.05
C TYR A 18 -13.97 10.61 8.79
N ASN A 19 -13.36 11.41 7.90
CA ASN A 19 -13.89 12.72 7.57
C ASN A 19 -15.27 12.64 6.87
N ILE A 20 -15.43 11.70 5.93
CA ILE A 20 -16.71 11.48 5.25
C ILE A 20 -17.78 11.06 6.27
N LEU A 21 -17.46 10.13 7.16
CA LEU A 21 -18.39 9.66 8.19
C LEU A 21 -18.79 10.78 9.17
N LYS A 22 -17.82 11.62 9.55
CA LYS A 22 -18.05 12.81 10.37
C LYS A 22 -19.04 13.76 9.69
N GLU A 23 -18.80 14.12 8.43
CA GLU A 23 -19.68 15.00 7.66
C GLU A 23 -21.08 14.39 7.48
N GLN A 24 -21.16 13.08 7.25
CA GLN A 24 -22.44 12.39 7.15
C GLN A 24 -23.21 12.46 8.46
N VAL A 25 -22.55 12.19 9.61
CA VAL A 25 -23.23 12.27 10.91
C VAL A 25 -23.75 13.67 11.19
N PHE A 26 -22.98 14.73 10.91
CA PHE A 26 -23.47 16.10 11.07
C PHE A 26 -24.58 16.43 10.09
N GLY A 27 -24.50 15.96 8.85
CA GLY A 27 -25.58 16.10 7.87
C GLY A 27 -26.89 15.45 8.34
N ASP A 28 -26.81 14.24 8.90
CA ASP A 28 -27.95 13.54 9.48
C ASP A 28 -28.53 14.33 10.67
N LEU A 29 -27.68 14.80 11.60
CA LEU A 29 -28.10 15.59 12.75
C LEU A 29 -28.79 16.90 12.33
N LYS A 30 -28.26 17.58 11.32
CA LYS A 30 -28.86 18.79 10.74
C LYS A 30 -30.23 18.49 10.13
N ALA A 31 -30.36 17.40 9.38
CA ALA A 31 -31.62 16.97 8.82
C ALA A 31 -32.67 16.68 9.92
N TYR A 32 -32.26 16.00 10.98
CA TYR A 32 -33.15 15.76 12.13
C TYR A 32 -33.52 17.05 12.84
N ALA A 33 -32.60 18.02 13.03
CA ALA A 33 -32.93 19.32 13.62
C ALA A 33 -34.01 20.02 12.83
N HIS A 34 -33.88 20.08 11.51
CA HIS A 34 -34.84 20.70 10.63
C HIS A 34 -36.22 20.01 10.69
N VAL A 35 -36.28 18.67 10.74
CA VAL A 35 -37.54 17.93 10.88
C VAL A 35 -38.20 18.24 12.23
N ILE A 36 -37.44 18.30 13.30
CA ILE A 36 -37.94 18.59 14.65
C ILE A 36 -38.44 20.05 14.73
N GLU A 37 -37.76 21.00 14.11
CA GLU A 37 -38.22 22.39 14.03
C GLU A 37 -39.57 22.49 13.32
N LEU A 38 -39.76 21.75 12.21
CA LEU A 38 -41.06 21.73 11.47
C LEU A 38 -42.21 21.12 12.27
N LEU A 39 -41.93 20.19 13.19
CA LEU A 39 -42.93 19.54 14.04
C LEU A 39 -43.42 20.40 15.22
N ASN A 40 -42.96 21.65 15.35
CA ASN A 40 -43.34 22.61 16.40
C ASN A 40 -42.90 22.14 17.82
N ILE A 41 -41.69 22.51 18.22
CA ILE A 41 -41.01 22.06 19.46
C ILE A 41 -41.81 22.44 20.72
N ASP A 42 -42.64 23.45 20.69
CA ASP A 42 -43.50 23.84 21.83
C ASP A 42 -44.52 22.73 22.15
N ASP A 43 -44.92 21.92 21.19
CA ASP A 43 -45.73 20.72 21.41
C ASP A 43 -44.92 19.55 21.96
N LEU A 44 -43.64 19.45 21.63
CA LEU A 44 -42.70 18.47 22.24
C LEU A 44 -42.44 18.79 23.72
N ALA A 45 -42.31 20.06 24.08
CA ALA A 45 -42.10 20.49 25.46
C ALA A 45 -43.35 20.36 26.33
N ALA A 46 -44.57 20.37 25.72
CA ALA A 46 -45.86 20.29 26.41
C ALA A 46 -46.34 18.87 26.74
N GLY A 47 -45.62 17.82 26.35
CA GLY A 47 -45.96 16.45 26.74
C GLY A 47 -46.15 15.45 25.63
N ILE A 48 -45.14 15.19 24.84
CA ILE A 48 -45.01 13.87 24.20
C ILE A 48 -44.52 12.90 25.29
N GLU A 49 -45.43 12.35 26.07
CA GLU A 49 -45.31 11.06 26.71
C GLU A 49 -44.76 10.09 25.64
N LYS A 50 -43.76 9.26 25.99
CA LYS A 50 -43.11 8.29 25.08
C LYS A 50 -44.14 7.60 24.20
N ASP A 51 -44.38 8.15 23.02
CA ASP A 51 -45.19 7.50 21.99
C ASP A 51 -44.35 6.29 21.52
N PRO A 52 -44.84 5.05 21.65
CA PRO A 52 -44.14 3.87 21.13
C PRO A 52 -43.92 3.91 19.60
N TYR A 53 -44.47 4.90 18.93
CA TYR A 53 -44.32 5.15 17.48
C TYR A 53 -43.41 6.35 17.18
N ASN A 54 -42.51 6.72 18.13
CA ASN A 54 -41.56 7.81 17.90
C ASN A 54 -40.59 7.44 16.77
N PRO A 55 -40.62 8.08 15.60
CA PRO A 55 -39.69 7.76 14.50
C PRO A 55 -38.27 8.24 14.74
N ILE A 56 -37.99 8.75 15.93
CA ILE A 56 -36.67 9.22 16.33
C ILE A 56 -35.89 8.02 16.85
N ASP A 57 -34.80 7.72 16.16
CA ASP A 57 -33.82 6.66 16.48
C ASP A 57 -33.48 6.70 17.99
N ASP A 58 -33.53 5.56 18.68
CA ASP A 58 -33.21 5.43 20.10
C ASP A 58 -31.80 5.95 20.48
N ASP A 59 -30.94 6.14 19.48
CA ASP A 59 -29.57 6.66 19.62
C ASP A 59 -29.49 8.20 19.55
N LEU A 60 -30.61 8.90 19.33
CA LEU A 60 -30.64 10.36 19.22
C LEU A 60 -31.05 11.01 20.54
N ARG A 61 -30.22 11.93 20.97
CA ARG A 61 -30.48 12.79 22.15
C ARG A 61 -30.91 14.16 21.67
N ILE A 62 -32.09 14.59 22.11
CA ILE A 62 -32.68 15.90 21.77
C ILE A 62 -32.74 16.73 23.03
N THR A 63 -32.20 17.94 22.98
CA THR A 63 -32.20 18.91 24.09
C THR A 63 -32.68 20.26 23.59
N LEU A 64 -33.65 20.85 24.24
CA LEU A 64 -34.05 22.24 24.03
C LEU A 64 -33.45 23.11 25.13
N ILE A 65 -32.75 24.17 24.75
CA ILE A 65 -31.98 25.03 25.65
C ILE A 65 -32.54 26.44 25.54
N GLY A 66 -32.90 27.04 26.65
CA GLY A 66 -33.41 28.40 26.73
C GLY A 66 -32.35 29.47 26.55
N ALA A 67 -32.76 30.73 26.54
CA ALA A 67 -31.87 31.87 26.25
C ALA A 67 -30.75 32.04 27.27
N GLU A 68 -30.93 31.63 28.53
CA GLU A 68 -29.92 31.70 29.61
C GLU A 68 -29.11 30.42 29.77
N GLY A 69 -29.34 29.40 28.89
CA GLY A 69 -28.62 28.13 28.89
C GLY A 69 -29.26 27.05 29.76
N GLU A 70 -30.41 27.31 30.32
CA GLU A 70 -31.21 26.33 31.06
C GLU A 70 -31.79 25.26 30.11
N VAL A 71 -31.87 24.02 30.59
CA VAL A 71 -32.45 22.91 29.82
C VAL A 71 -33.97 22.91 29.96
N LEU A 72 -34.67 23.25 28.91
CA LEU A 72 -36.12 23.26 28.86
C LEU A 72 -36.71 21.88 28.61
N TYR A 73 -36.08 21.10 27.75
CA TYR A 73 -36.47 19.73 27.42
C TYR A 73 -35.24 18.84 27.17
N GLU A 74 -35.34 17.56 27.55
CA GLU A 74 -34.33 16.52 27.28
C GLU A 74 -35.00 15.17 27.03
N SER A 75 -34.64 14.49 25.97
CA SER A 75 -35.30 13.24 25.54
C SER A 75 -34.89 11.99 26.32
N LEU A 76 -33.67 11.92 26.83
CA LEU A 76 -33.11 10.69 27.42
C LEU A 76 -32.88 10.76 28.93
N LEU A 77 -32.75 11.97 29.49
CA LEU A 77 -32.30 12.16 30.87
C LEU A 77 -33.22 13.12 31.61
N ASN A 78 -33.13 13.13 32.94
CA ASN A 78 -33.88 14.10 33.74
C ASN A 78 -33.25 15.50 33.58
N LYS A 79 -34.02 16.45 33.04
CA LYS A 79 -33.57 17.83 32.82
C LYS A 79 -33.17 18.55 34.09
N ASP A 80 -33.78 18.18 35.22
CA ASP A 80 -33.58 18.84 36.54
C ASP A 80 -32.19 18.52 37.15
N GLU A 81 -31.51 17.49 36.62
CA GLU A 81 -30.19 17.08 37.06
C GLU A 81 -29.07 17.62 36.15
N MET A 82 -29.40 18.49 35.17
CA MET A 82 -28.47 19.00 34.19
C MET A 82 -27.92 20.36 34.57
N ASP A 83 -26.60 20.50 34.36
CA ASP A 83 -25.93 21.78 34.44
C ASP A 83 -26.39 22.75 33.33
N ASN A 84 -26.14 24.05 33.56
CA ASN A 84 -26.36 25.05 32.54
C ASN A 84 -25.44 24.79 31.30
N HIS A 85 -26.02 24.93 30.12
CA HIS A 85 -25.37 24.58 28.86
C HIS A 85 -24.82 25.78 28.07
N ASN A 86 -24.88 27.00 28.64
CA ASN A 86 -24.53 28.23 27.96
C ASN A 86 -23.05 28.28 27.46
N GLU A 87 -22.13 27.63 28.21
CA GLU A 87 -20.70 27.59 27.88
C GLU A 87 -20.31 26.48 26.92
N ARG A 88 -21.27 25.73 26.38
CA ARG A 88 -20.98 24.63 25.45
C ARG A 88 -20.60 25.21 24.08
N PRO A 89 -19.52 24.75 23.43
CA PRO A 89 -19.03 25.31 22.18
C PRO A 89 -20.08 25.28 21.06
N GLU A 90 -20.83 24.18 20.95
CA GLU A 90 -21.93 24.06 19.97
C GLU A 90 -23.06 25.08 20.22
N ILE A 91 -23.32 25.44 21.48
CA ILE A 91 -24.37 26.42 21.85
C ILE A 91 -23.90 27.83 21.58
N ILE A 92 -22.65 28.15 21.95
CA ILE A 92 -22.07 29.48 21.67
C ILE A 92 -22.07 29.74 20.15
N GLU A 93 -21.61 28.75 19.38
CA GLU A 93 -21.55 28.87 17.93
C GLU A 93 -22.93 29.02 17.30
N ALA A 94 -23.91 28.22 17.75
CA ALA A 94 -25.29 28.32 17.29
C ALA A 94 -25.94 29.70 17.58
N ARG A 95 -25.62 30.29 18.73
CA ARG A 95 -26.10 31.64 19.07
C ARG A 95 -25.49 32.74 18.21
N GLU A 96 -24.19 32.60 17.87
CA GLU A 96 -23.49 33.60 17.07
C GLU A 96 -23.80 33.49 15.58
N LYS A 97 -23.74 32.26 15.05
CA LYS A 97 -23.81 31.99 13.61
C LYS A 97 -25.15 31.39 13.12
N GLY A 98 -26.00 30.99 14.04
CA GLY A 98 -27.27 30.31 13.75
C GLY A 98 -27.18 28.78 13.89
N GLU A 99 -26.03 28.19 13.62
CA GLU A 99 -25.79 26.77 13.78
C GLU A 99 -24.37 26.54 14.41
N GLY A 100 -24.20 25.42 15.09
CA GLY A 100 -22.92 25.06 15.73
C GLY A 100 -22.72 23.56 15.82
N GLU A 101 -21.48 23.12 15.69
CA GLU A 101 -21.10 21.72 15.72
C GLU A 101 -20.01 21.47 16.75
N ALA A 102 -20.09 20.37 17.49
CA ALA A 102 -19.00 19.93 18.37
C ALA A 102 -18.94 18.41 18.50
N ILE A 103 -17.71 17.91 18.67
CA ILE A 103 -17.45 16.54 19.10
C ILE A 103 -16.76 16.63 20.44
N ARG A 104 -17.41 16.15 21.50
CA ARG A 104 -16.85 16.22 22.84
C ARG A 104 -17.23 15.02 23.70
N TYR A 105 -16.45 14.79 24.75
CA TYR A 105 -16.79 13.81 25.74
C TYR A 105 -18.03 14.25 26.52
N SER A 106 -19.05 13.41 26.53
CA SER A 106 -20.26 13.62 27.32
C SER A 106 -20.07 12.97 28.67
N ALA A 107 -20.02 13.75 29.76
CA ALA A 107 -19.97 13.23 31.12
C ALA A 107 -21.21 12.39 31.47
N THR A 108 -22.30 12.64 30.81
CA THR A 108 -23.60 11.99 31.03
C THR A 108 -23.71 10.64 30.32
N SER A 109 -23.25 10.52 29.08
CA SER A 109 -23.22 9.23 28.35
C SER A 109 -21.93 8.44 28.55
N GLY A 110 -20.87 9.06 29.12
CA GLY A 110 -19.57 8.42 29.27
C GLY A 110 -18.83 8.18 27.97
N THR A 111 -19.26 8.79 26.88
CA THR A 111 -18.74 8.58 25.51
C THR A 111 -18.48 9.90 24.81
N HIS A 112 -17.71 9.86 23.71
CA HIS A 112 -17.68 10.99 22.79
C HIS A 112 -19.00 11.06 22.04
N THR A 113 -19.57 12.26 21.96
CA THR A 113 -20.87 12.53 21.33
C THR A 113 -20.70 13.62 20.28
N PHE A 114 -21.31 13.42 19.14
CA PHE A 114 -21.46 14.42 18.09
C PHE A 114 -22.66 15.29 18.46
N TYR A 115 -22.48 16.59 18.55
CA TYR A 115 -23.53 17.56 18.84
C TYR A 115 -23.67 18.51 17.67
N TYR A 116 -24.92 18.67 17.21
CA TYR A 116 -25.34 19.73 16.32
C TYR A 116 -26.33 20.61 17.07
N ALA A 117 -26.18 21.90 16.98
CA ALA A 117 -27.06 22.88 17.61
C ALA A 117 -27.55 23.90 16.59
N GLU A 118 -28.82 24.26 16.65
CA GLU A 118 -29.45 25.24 15.78
C GLU A 118 -30.24 26.25 16.61
N ARG A 119 -30.07 27.55 16.29
CA ARG A 119 -30.80 28.61 16.96
C ARG A 119 -32.19 28.77 16.31
N LEU A 120 -33.23 28.59 17.10
CA LEU A 120 -34.62 28.73 16.69
C LEU A 120 -35.06 30.18 16.62
N GLN A 121 -36.20 30.45 15.94
CA GLN A 121 -36.75 31.79 15.76
C GLN A 121 -37.15 32.45 17.09
N ASN A 122 -37.53 31.68 18.11
CA ASN A 122 -37.83 32.16 19.46
C ASN A 122 -36.62 32.48 20.35
N GLY A 123 -35.40 32.32 19.83
CA GLY A 123 -34.14 32.56 20.55
C GLY A 123 -33.63 31.39 21.36
N ASN A 124 -34.37 30.29 21.50
CA ASN A 124 -33.93 29.03 22.09
C ASN A 124 -32.96 28.31 21.13
N VAL A 125 -32.22 27.35 21.65
CA VAL A 125 -31.31 26.51 20.84
C VAL A 125 -31.77 25.05 20.92
N LEU A 126 -32.07 24.49 19.76
CA LEU A 126 -32.24 23.04 19.61
C LEU A 126 -30.89 22.37 19.47
N ARG A 127 -30.59 21.44 20.32
CA ARG A 127 -29.37 20.63 20.25
C ARG A 127 -29.75 19.17 20.02
N ILE A 128 -29.09 18.54 19.03
CA ILE A 128 -29.19 17.10 18.78
C ILE A 128 -27.83 16.48 19.00
N GLY A 129 -27.83 15.35 19.70
CA GLY A 129 -26.60 14.58 19.97
C GLY A 129 -26.74 13.15 19.51
N ARG A 130 -25.65 12.59 18.99
CA ARG A 130 -25.51 11.16 18.67
C ARG A 130 -24.22 10.62 19.26
N ASP A 131 -24.29 9.50 19.99
CA ASP A 131 -23.12 8.91 20.60
C ASP A 131 -22.16 8.32 19.58
N SER A 132 -20.85 8.55 19.78
CA SER A 132 -19.80 8.05 18.90
C SER A 132 -19.58 6.55 19.00
N VAL A 133 -20.22 5.85 19.94
CA VAL A 133 -20.09 4.39 20.07
C VAL A 133 -20.50 3.70 18.76
N SER A 134 -21.58 4.13 18.14
CA SER A 134 -22.04 3.64 16.85
C SER A 134 -21.01 3.94 15.74
N VAL A 135 -20.47 5.15 15.70
CA VAL A 135 -19.43 5.58 14.76
C VAL A 135 -18.14 4.78 14.94
N ASN A 136 -17.67 4.62 16.18
CA ASN A 136 -16.47 3.84 16.49
C ASN A 136 -16.63 2.37 16.11
N ARG A 137 -17.80 1.77 16.34
CA ARG A 137 -18.10 0.39 15.93
C ARG A 137 -18.00 0.21 14.43
N ILE A 138 -18.58 1.15 13.64
CA ILE A 138 -18.49 1.15 12.19
C ILE A 138 -17.03 1.27 11.75
N MET A 139 -16.26 2.18 12.35
CA MET A 139 -14.83 2.36 12.05
C MET A 139 -14.01 1.10 12.33
N VAL A 140 -14.20 0.47 13.49
CA VAL A 140 -13.48 -0.76 13.86
C VAL A 140 -13.82 -1.90 12.90
N ASN A 141 -15.09 -2.09 12.58
CA ASN A 141 -15.50 -3.13 11.64
C ASN A 141 -14.91 -2.89 10.24
N THR A 142 -14.93 -1.64 9.77
CA THR A 142 -14.33 -1.27 8.47
C THR A 142 -12.82 -1.49 8.49
N LEU A 143 -12.13 -1.13 9.58
CA LEU A 143 -10.69 -1.38 9.74
C LEU A 143 -10.35 -2.87 9.60
N VAL A 144 -11.12 -3.74 10.27
CA VAL A 144 -10.92 -5.19 10.18
C VAL A 144 -11.07 -5.68 8.73
N ILE A 145 -12.09 -5.21 8.01
CA ILE A 145 -12.30 -5.59 6.60
C ILE A 145 -11.12 -5.12 5.73
N VAL A 146 -10.67 -3.88 5.90
CA VAL A 146 -9.52 -3.32 5.17
C VAL A 146 -8.24 -4.12 5.46
N LEU A 147 -8.00 -4.50 6.71
CA LEU A 147 -6.84 -5.33 7.09
C LEU A 147 -6.90 -6.72 6.45
N VAL A 148 -8.07 -7.36 6.43
CA VAL A 148 -8.23 -8.67 5.78
C VAL A 148 -7.95 -8.57 4.28
N ILE A 149 -8.50 -7.57 3.61
CA ILE A 149 -8.24 -7.33 2.18
C ILE A 149 -6.74 -7.08 1.93
N ALA A 150 -6.09 -6.26 2.75
CA ALA A 150 -4.67 -5.97 2.64
C ALA A 150 -3.80 -7.23 2.81
N LEU A 151 -4.14 -8.10 3.77
CA LEU A 151 -3.48 -9.39 3.97
C LEU A 151 -3.68 -10.32 2.76
N CYS A 152 -4.89 -10.42 2.23
CA CYS A 152 -5.17 -11.21 1.03
C CYS A 152 -4.33 -10.75 -0.16
N ILE A 153 -4.26 -9.43 -0.42
CA ILE A 153 -3.44 -8.86 -1.48
C ILE A 153 -1.96 -9.20 -1.26
N LEU A 154 -1.46 -9.10 -0.03
CA LEU A 154 -0.08 -9.42 0.31
C LEU A 154 0.26 -10.88 0.01
N PHE A 155 -0.61 -11.82 0.38
CA PHE A 155 -0.44 -13.24 0.08
C PHE A 155 -0.47 -13.52 -1.43
N VAL A 156 -1.39 -12.90 -2.17
CA VAL A 156 -1.45 -13.01 -3.64
C VAL A 156 -0.15 -12.47 -4.28
N CYS A 157 0.31 -11.29 -3.86
CA CYS A 157 1.58 -10.73 -4.35
C CYS A 157 2.78 -11.62 -4.04
N MET A 158 2.83 -12.22 -2.84
CA MET A 158 3.88 -13.18 -2.46
C MET A 158 3.86 -14.42 -3.34
N GLY A 159 2.67 -14.98 -3.61
CA GLY A 159 2.48 -16.12 -4.51
C GLY A 159 2.92 -15.82 -5.94
N ILE A 160 2.51 -14.68 -6.49
CA ILE A 160 2.92 -14.22 -7.83
C ILE A 160 4.44 -14.00 -7.87
N SER A 161 5.02 -13.34 -6.87
CA SER A 161 6.46 -13.10 -6.79
C SER A 161 7.25 -14.42 -6.77
N HIS A 162 6.83 -15.37 -5.94
CA HIS A 162 7.46 -16.70 -5.87
C HIS A 162 7.36 -17.44 -7.22
N TYR A 163 6.18 -17.43 -7.84
CA TYR A 163 5.96 -18.04 -9.15
C TYR A 163 6.84 -17.43 -10.24
N LEU A 164 6.91 -16.10 -10.30
CA LEU A 164 7.75 -15.39 -11.28
C LEU A 164 9.24 -15.65 -11.03
N THR A 165 9.70 -15.61 -9.77
CA THR A 165 11.10 -15.92 -9.44
C THR A 165 11.48 -17.31 -9.91
N LYS A 166 10.65 -18.31 -9.62
CA LYS A 166 10.91 -19.69 -10.02
C LYS A 166 10.90 -19.90 -11.54
N LYS A 167 10.00 -19.25 -12.27
CA LYS A 167 9.85 -19.41 -13.73
C LYS A 167 10.76 -18.52 -14.56
N LEU A 168 11.10 -17.33 -14.09
CA LEU A 168 11.88 -16.36 -14.86
C LEU A 168 13.32 -16.23 -14.38
N VAL A 169 13.53 -16.13 -13.07
CA VAL A 169 14.86 -15.84 -12.52
C VAL A 169 15.72 -17.10 -12.38
N GLU A 170 15.16 -18.18 -11.86
CA GLU A 170 15.91 -19.43 -11.62
C GLU A 170 16.53 -20.03 -12.90
N PRO A 171 15.85 -20.06 -14.06
CA PRO A 171 16.46 -20.50 -15.31
C PRO A 171 17.62 -19.63 -15.76
N ILE A 172 17.53 -18.30 -15.58
CA ILE A 172 18.62 -17.36 -15.93
C ILE A 172 19.83 -17.56 -15.03
N GLU A 173 19.63 -17.79 -13.73
CA GLU A 173 20.70 -18.08 -12.79
C GLU A 173 21.41 -19.42 -13.12
N LYS A 174 20.67 -20.45 -13.51
CA LYS A 174 21.21 -21.73 -13.99
C LYS A 174 22.02 -21.57 -15.27
N LEU A 175 21.64 -20.69 -16.19
CA LEU A 175 22.42 -20.35 -17.38
C LEU A 175 23.78 -19.75 -17.01
N ALA A 176 23.85 -18.92 -15.97
CA ALA A 176 25.10 -18.32 -15.52
C ALA A 176 26.07 -19.35 -14.91
N THR A 177 25.55 -20.40 -14.26
CA THR A 177 26.34 -21.44 -13.62
C THR A 177 26.66 -22.62 -14.54
N ASN A 178 25.73 -23.07 -15.35
CA ASN A 178 25.96 -24.15 -16.32
C ASN A 178 24.93 -24.12 -17.45
N ILE A 179 25.33 -23.51 -18.55
CA ILE A 179 24.47 -23.26 -19.71
C ILE A 179 23.92 -24.55 -20.36
N MET A 180 24.62 -25.67 -20.23
CA MET A 180 24.25 -26.97 -20.83
C MET A 180 23.14 -27.68 -20.03
N LEU A 181 22.93 -27.35 -18.75
CA LEU A 181 21.97 -28.03 -17.87
C LEU A 181 20.56 -27.40 -17.87
N VAL A 182 20.38 -26.32 -18.60
CA VAL A 182 19.06 -25.67 -18.67
C VAL A 182 18.15 -26.44 -19.61
N ASP A 183 17.11 -27.06 -19.04
CA ASP A 183 16.04 -27.75 -19.78
C ASP A 183 15.15 -26.71 -20.46
N GLU A 184 15.12 -26.73 -21.80
CA GLU A 184 14.31 -25.84 -22.65
C GLU A 184 12.82 -25.96 -22.40
N ASN A 185 12.36 -27.12 -21.94
CA ASN A 185 10.94 -27.36 -21.65
C ASN A 185 10.45 -26.70 -20.36
N ASN A 186 11.38 -26.36 -19.46
CA ASN A 186 11.10 -25.71 -18.19
C ASN A 186 11.27 -24.17 -18.22
N VAL A 187 11.66 -23.62 -19.36
CA VAL A 187 11.85 -22.18 -19.56
C VAL A 187 10.58 -21.57 -20.12
N TYR A 188 10.24 -20.38 -19.61
CA TYR A 188 9.10 -19.59 -20.12
C TYR A 188 9.27 -19.26 -21.61
N GLU A 189 8.18 -19.36 -22.37
CA GLU A 189 8.24 -19.31 -23.85
C GLU A 189 8.86 -18.01 -24.38
N GLU A 190 8.61 -16.89 -23.69
CA GLU A 190 9.15 -15.58 -24.06
C GLU A 190 10.66 -15.44 -23.86
N ILE A 191 11.29 -16.20 -22.95
CA ILE A 191 12.74 -16.17 -22.74
C ILE A 191 13.46 -17.32 -23.46
N ARG A 192 12.75 -18.29 -24.02
CA ARG A 192 13.35 -19.41 -24.76
C ARG A 192 14.27 -18.97 -25.90
N PRO A 193 13.92 -17.97 -26.75
CA PRO A 193 14.83 -17.47 -27.79
C PRO A 193 16.15 -16.93 -27.22
N PHE A 194 16.09 -16.24 -26.10
CA PHE A 194 17.26 -15.70 -25.42
C PHE A 194 18.17 -16.81 -24.90
N VAL A 195 17.58 -17.83 -24.24
CA VAL A 195 18.33 -19.01 -23.75
C VAL A 195 19.04 -19.73 -24.90
N ASN A 196 18.35 -19.93 -26.04
CA ASN A 196 18.93 -20.60 -27.22
C ASN A 196 20.07 -19.78 -27.81
N THR A 197 19.92 -18.47 -27.93
CA THR A 197 21.00 -17.59 -28.44
C THR A 197 22.23 -17.66 -27.55
N ILE A 198 22.08 -17.66 -26.21
CA ILE A 198 23.22 -17.77 -25.29
C ILE A 198 23.89 -19.14 -25.40
N LYS A 199 23.13 -20.25 -25.51
CA LYS A 199 23.67 -21.58 -25.73
C LYS A 199 24.50 -21.66 -27.02
N GLU A 200 23.96 -21.13 -28.12
CA GLU A 200 24.64 -21.09 -29.41
C GLU A 200 25.95 -20.28 -29.35
N GLN A 201 25.92 -19.11 -28.73
CA GLN A 201 27.13 -18.30 -28.53
C GLN A 201 28.18 -19.03 -27.68
N HIS A 202 27.77 -19.74 -26.62
CA HIS A 202 28.67 -20.50 -25.78
C HIS A 202 29.35 -21.63 -26.57
N VAL A 203 28.62 -22.40 -27.37
CA VAL A 203 29.14 -23.43 -28.24
C VAL A 203 30.15 -22.84 -29.24
N ASN A 204 29.82 -21.70 -29.84
CA ASN A 204 30.72 -21.03 -30.76
C ASN A 204 32.01 -20.55 -30.09
N ILE A 205 31.97 -20.07 -28.86
CA ILE A 205 33.17 -19.70 -28.08
C ILE A 205 34.05 -20.89 -27.83
N ILE A 206 33.49 -22.05 -27.41
CA ILE A 206 34.22 -23.26 -27.17
C ILE A 206 34.92 -23.75 -28.46
N ASN A 207 34.14 -23.82 -29.56
CA ASN A 207 34.68 -24.25 -30.85
C ASN A 207 35.82 -23.34 -31.34
N ASN A 208 35.67 -22.03 -31.22
CA ASN A 208 36.71 -21.08 -31.56
C ASN A 208 37.97 -21.24 -30.67
N ALA A 209 37.78 -21.51 -29.39
CA ALA A 209 38.91 -21.77 -28.48
C ALA A 209 39.66 -23.05 -28.86
N GLN A 210 38.97 -24.12 -29.22
CA GLN A 210 39.56 -25.37 -29.70
C GLN A 210 40.34 -25.17 -31.02
N LEU A 211 39.71 -24.51 -32.00
CA LEU A 211 40.37 -24.18 -33.27
C LEU A 211 41.67 -23.37 -33.08
N ARG A 212 41.63 -22.39 -32.17
CA ARG A 212 42.84 -21.62 -31.80
C ARG A 212 43.92 -22.50 -31.17
N GLN A 213 43.53 -23.41 -30.28
CA GLN A 213 44.46 -24.32 -29.63
C GLN A 213 45.11 -25.27 -30.65
N GLU A 214 44.31 -25.88 -31.53
CA GLU A 214 44.80 -26.76 -32.63
C GLU A 214 45.72 -25.99 -33.59
N PHE A 215 45.30 -24.79 -33.99
CA PHE A 215 46.12 -23.94 -34.86
C PHE A 215 47.46 -23.63 -34.20
N THR A 216 47.50 -23.21 -32.94
CA THR A 216 48.72 -22.88 -32.20
C THR A 216 49.62 -24.11 -32.05
N ALA A 217 49.06 -25.28 -31.76
CA ALA A 217 49.81 -26.54 -31.66
C ALA A 217 50.44 -26.93 -33.00
N ASN A 218 49.64 -26.91 -34.07
CA ASN A 218 50.12 -27.24 -35.42
C ASN A 218 51.17 -26.28 -35.91
N VAL A 219 50.99 -24.97 -35.79
CA VAL A 219 51.97 -23.96 -36.17
C VAL A 219 53.24 -24.11 -35.37
N SER A 220 53.16 -24.38 -34.06
CA SER A 220 54.33 -24.63 -33.21
C SER A 220 55.11 -25.85 -33.67
N HIS A 221 54.42 -26.92 -34.06
CA HIS A 221 55.06 -28.15 -34.55
C HIS A 221 55.71 -27.94 -35.93
N GLU A 222 55.00 -27.30 -36.86
CA GLU A 222 55.50 -27.01 -38.19
C GLU A 222 56.67 -26.01 -38.21
N LEU A 223 56.72 -25.09 -37.22
CA LEU A 223 57.83 -24.14 -37.09
C LEU A 223 59.04 -24.80 -36.37
N LYS A 224 58.84 -25.74 -35.44
CA LYS A 224 59.89 -26.37 -34.67
C LYS A 224 60.86 -27.14 -35.61
N THR A 225 60.36 -27.83 -36.62
CA THR A 225 61.12 -28.63 -37.53
C THR A 225 62.16 -27.80 -38.31
N PRO A 226 61.80 -26.75 -39.04
CA PRO A 226 62.71 -25.90 -39.77
C PRO A 226 63.70 -25.15 -38.81
N LEU A 227 63.15 -24.67 -37.67
CA LEU A 227 63.98 -23.98 -36.68
C LEU A 227 65.08 -24.88 -36.10
N THR A 228 64.75 -26.14 -35.82
CA THR A 228 65.75 -27.14 -35.39
C THR A 228 66.80 -27.41 -36.44
N ALA A 229 66.36 -27.49 -37.72
CA ALA A 229 67.32 -27.67 -38.86
C ALA A 229 68.24 -26.45 -38.99
N ILE A 230 67.68 -25.22 -38.95
CA ILE A 230 68.48 -23.98 -39.02
C ILE A 230 69.46 -23.89 -37.83
N SER A 231 68.99 -24.17 -36.63
CA SER A 231 69.81 -24.16 -35.44
C SER A 231 70.93 -25.18 -35.52
N GLY A 232 70.62 -26.39 -36.00
CA GLY A 232 71.68 -27.45 -36.22
C GLY A 232 72.72 -27.08 -37.26
N TYR A 233 72.30 -26.48 -38.36
CA TYR A 233 73.27 -25.99 -39.38
C TYR A 233 74.10 -24.81 -38.88
N ALA A 234 73.47 -23.87 -38.13
CA ALA A 234 74.22 -22.78 -37.50
C ALA A 234 75.28 -23.27 -36.50
N GLU A 235 74.97 -24.32 -35.74
CA GLU A 235 75.86 -24.92 -34.75
C GLU A 235 76.99 -25.62 -35.50
N LEU A 236 76.75 -26.35 -36.58
CA LEU A 236 77.78 -26.99 -37.38
C LEU A 236 78.77 -25.96 -38.01
N ILE A 237 78.23 -24.85 -38.52
CA ILE A 237 79.04 -23.75 -39.03
C ILE A 237 79.86 -23.09 -37.92
N GLY A 238 79.28 -22.82 -36.78
CA GLY A 238 79.90 -22.17 -35.64
C GLY A 238 81.03 -22.99 -35.04
N ASN A 239 80.94 -24.32 -35.06
CA ASN A 239 81.96 -25.26 -34.54
C ASN A 239 83.04 -25.62 -35.55
N GLY A 240 83.03 -25.03 -36.76
CA GLY A 240 84.03 -25.26 -37.81
C GLY A 240 84.04 -26.68 -38.36
N MET A 241 82.91 -27.42 -38.19
CA MET A 241 82.79 -28.81 -38.67
C MET A 241 82.35 -28.91 -40.15
N THR A 242 82.23 -27.77 -40.83
CA THR A 242 81.79 -27.71 -42.24
C THR A 242 82.96 -27.21 -43.14
N GLY A 243 83.17 -27.86 -44.30
CA GLY A 243 84.08 -27.35 -45.32
C GLY A 243 83.62 -26.03 -45.92
N LYS A 244 84.49 -25.27 -46.58
CA LYS A 244 84.12 -23.94 -47.17
C LYS A 244 82.93 -24.01 -48.16
N GLU A 245 82.80 -25.13 -48.88
CA GLU A 245 81.70 -25.36 -49.83
C GLU A 245 80.35 -25.62 -49.13
N ASP A 246 80.37 -26.38 -48.00
CA ASP A 246 79.15 -26.69 -47.23
C ASP A 246 78.64 -25.46 -46.46
N THR A 247 79.56 -24.57 -46.00
CA THR A 247 79.19 -23.33 -45.30
C THR A 247 78.37 -22.41 -46.22
N ILE A 248 78.63 -22.31 -47.50
CA ILE A 248 77.88 -21.53 -48.50
C ILE A 248 76.52 -22.18 -48.78
N ARG A 249 76.43 -23.48 -48.70
CA ARG A 249 75.23 -24.26 -48.97
C ARG A 249 74.23 -24.21 -47.84
N PHE A 250 74.65 -23.98 -46.58
CA PHE A 250 73.84 -23.94 -45.39
C PHE A 250 73.57 -22.49 -44.87
N SER A 251 74.21 -21.47 -45.44
CA SER A 251 73.93 -20.06 -45.11
C SER A 251 72.82 -19.48 -46.04
#